data_955a2c1243769928ef56bc51c7b514f4
#
_entry.id   955a2c1243769928ef56bc51c7b514f4
#
_cell.length_a   1.000
_cell.length_b   1.000
_cell.length_c   1.000
_cell.angle_alpha   90.00
_cell.angle_beta   90.00
_cell.angle_gamma   90.00
#
_symmetry.space_group_name_H-M   'P 1'
#
loop_
_entity.id
_entity.type
_entity.pdbx_description
1 polymer ?
#
loop_
_entity_poly.entity_id
_entity_poly.type
_entity_poly.pdbx_seq_one_letter_code
_entity_poly.pdbx_strand_id
1 'polypeptide(L)'
;MKSKSILAVGFLLFMIVNFSHPSSTQAQEVEDEKEFDYARGGHMGPEKWGAMKKEWSLCSNGTMQSPIDMSTRKVEMVFSSRKLYRNYKPCNATILNRGHDIMLQWEGDAGLILIKDTEYALKQAHWHSPSEHTINGRRYEMELHMVHLSSDNKIAVIAVLYNIGKPDHFLSKLAVNISSMIDQKGMHGHSGIINPREIKMSSRRYYRYIGSLTVPPCTENVVWTISRKIRTVSKDQVKLLREAVHDYAENNARPIQPDNQRDILFYGPGSR
;
A
#
# COMPACT_ATOMS: atom_id res chain seq x y z
N MET A 1 -35.90 73.02 20.82
CA MET A 1 -34.77 72.58 19.97
C MET A 1 -34.45 71.11 20.32
N LYS A 2 -34.83 70.17 19.46
CA LYS A 2 -34.68 68.74 19.65
C LYS A 2 -33.53 68.28 18.73
N SER A 3 -32.41 67.87 19.35
CA SER A 3 -31.28 67.26 18.66
C SER A 3 -31.61 65.83 18.26
N LYS A 4 -31.44 65.48 16.98
CA LYS A 4 -31.57 64.13 16.47
C LYS A 4 -30.17 63.49 16.37
N SER A 5 -29.91 62.48 17.17
CA SER A 5 -28.71 61.65 17.05
C SER A 5 -28.89 60.64 15.91
N ILE A 6 -27.99 60.65 14.95
CA ILE A 6 -27.92 59.65 13.86
C ILE A 6 -27.00 58.56 14.33
N LEU A 7 -27.54 57.34 14.47
CA LEU A 7 -26.77 56.13 14.74
C LEU A 7 -26.24 55.59 13.42
N ALA A 8 -24.94 55.59 13.20
CA ALA A 8 -24.31 54.94 12.07
C ALA A 8 -24.06 53.48 12.41
N VAL A 9 -24.77 52.58 11.73
CA VAL A 9 -24.54 51.13 11.81
C VAL A 9 -23.44 50.76 10.79
N GLY A 10 -22.25 50.51 11.29
CA GLY A 10 -21.16 49.98 10.46
C GLY A 10 -21.36 48.50 10.17
N PHE A 11 -21.62 48.16 8.91
CA PHE A 11 -21.58 46.78 8.43
C PHE A 11 -20.11 46.34 8.28
N LEU A 12 -19.65 45.47 9.15
CA LEU A 12 -18.34 44.77 9.01
C LEU A 12 -18.54 43.60 8.06
N LEU A 13 -18.06 43.76 6.81
CA LEU A 13 -18.04 42.68 5.83
C LEU A 13 -16.88 41.72 6.22
N PHE A 14 -17.20 40.58 6.82
CA PHE A 14 -16.23 39.48 6.99
C PHE A 14 -16.02 38.81 5.62
N MET A 15 -14.89 39.11 4.96
CA MET A 15 -14.46 38.30 3.82
C MET A 15 -13.95 36.96 4.36
N ILE A 16 -14.76 35.93 4.14
CA ILE A 16 -14.30 34.52 4.33
C ILE A 16 -13.37 34.19 3.15
N VAL A 17 -12.07 34.30 3.37
CA VAL A 17 -11.09 33.77 2.43
C VAL A 17 -11.10 32.25 2.56
N ASN A 18 -11.81 31.60 1.67
CA ASN A 18 -11.70 30.16 1.48
C ASN A 18 -10.30 29.85 0.94
N PHE A 19 -9.38 29.45 1.79
CA PHE A 19 -8.16 28.79 1.37
C PHE A 19 -8.54 27.40 0.86
N SER A 20 -8.82 27.29 -0.42
CA SER A 20 -8.83 26.00 -1.12
C SER A 20 -7.41 25.47 -1.08
N HIS A 21 -7.12 24.55 -0.17
CA HIS A 21 -5.91 23.76 -0.27
C HIS A 21 -6.03 22.93 -1.55
N PRO A 22 -5.07 22.97 -2.47
CA PRO A 22 -5.07 22.03 -3.58
C PRO A 22 -4.91 20.65 -2.97
N SER A 23 -5.94 19.84 -3.05
CA SER A 23 -5.88 18.43 -2.72
C SER A 23 -4.83 17.81 -3.63
N SER A 24 -3.70 17.40 -3.08
CA SER A 24 -2.68 16.61 -3.78
C SER A 24 -3.20 15.17 -3.94
N THR A 25 -4.14 14.97 -4.87
CA THR A 25 -4.83 13.69 -5.12
C THR A 25 -3.98 12.69 -5.91
N GLN A 26 -2.71 12.96 -6.19
CA GLN A 26 -1.93 12.16 -7.14
C GLN A 26 -1.21 10.93 -6.56
N ALA A 27 -1.17 10.75 -5.25
CA ALA A 27 -0.40 9.66 -4.63
C ALA A 27 -1.21 8.75 -3.70
N GLN A 28 -2.52 8.95 -3.58
CA GLN A 28 -3.38 8.20 -2.68
C GLN A 28 -4.07 7.07 -3.45
N GLU A 29 -4.04 5.86 -2.90
CA GLU A 29 -4.86 4.74 -3.37
C GLU A 29 -6.34 5.09 -3.21
N VAL A 30 -7.18 4.59 -4.13
CA VAL A 30 -8.63 4.72 -3.99
C VAL A 30 -9.08 3.89 -2.79
N GLU A 31 -9.81 4.51 -1.90
CA GLU A 31 -10.31 3.88 -0.67
C GLU A 31 -11.79 3.45 -0.76
N ASP A 32 -12.51 3.85 -1.83
CA ASP A 32 -13.91 3.47 -2.01
C ASP A 32 -14.03 2.11 -2.71
N GLU A 33 -14.45 1.11 -1.95
CA GLU A 33 -14.68 -0.28 -2.41
C GLU A 33 -15.70 -0.42 -3.56
N LYS A 34 -16.57 0.57 -3.75
CA LYS A 34 -17.59 0.54 -4.79
C LYS A 34 -17.07 0.95 -6.16
N GLU A 35 -15.85 1.44 -6.22
CA GLU A 35 -15.31 2.03 -7.43
C GLU A 35 -14.63 1.00 -8.35
N PHE A 36 -14.14 -0.13 -7.83
CA PHE A 36 -13.51 -1.21 -8.60
C PHE A 36 -13.62 -2.55 -7.89
N ASP A 37 -13.39 -3.64 -8.61
CA ASP A 37 -13.31 -5.01 -8.08
C ASP A 37 -12.17 -5.80 -8.73
N TYR A 38 -12.06 -7.08 -8.39
CA TYR A 38 -11.06 -8.01 -8.94
C TYR A 38 -11.69 -9.11 -9.82
N ALA A 39 -12.97 -8.99 -10.16
CA ALA A 39 -13.67 -9.95 -11.01
C ALA A 39 -13.08 -9.95 -12.44
N ARG A 40 -12.39 -11.02 -12.81
CA ARG A 40 -11.85 -11.18 -14.16
C ARG A 40 -12.94 -11.20 -15.21
N GLY A 41 -12.80 -10.38 -16.23
CA GLY A 41 -13.81 -10.22 -17.27
C GLY A 41 -15.05 -9.45 -16.83
N GLY A 42 -15.10 -8.97 -15.58
CA GLY A 42 -16.15 -8.11 -15.07
C GLY A 42 -16.05 -6.66 -15.61
N HIS A 43 -17.07 -5.86 -15.31
CA HIS A 43 -17.11 -4.47 -15.75
C HIS A 43 -16.20 -3.57 -14.92
N MET A 44 -15.85 -3.97 -13.69
CA MET A 44 -15.07 -3.21 -12.73
C MET A 44 -13.73 -3.89 -12.40
N GLY A 45 -13.37 -4.98 -13.08
CA GLY A 45 -12.16 -5.74 -12.87
C GLY A 45 -10.90 -5.08 -13.43
N PRO A 46 -9.71 -5.64 -13.11
CA PRO A 46 -8.41 -5.03 -13.42
C PRO A 46 -8.19 -4.68 -14.90
N GLU A 47 -8.79 -5.43 -15.81
CA GLU A 47 -8.69 -5.20 -17.27
C GLU A 47 -9.45 -3.94 -17.71
N LYS A 48 -10.35 -3.40 -16.87
CA LYS A 48 -11.22 -2.26 -17.18
C LYS A 48 -10.85 -1.01 -16.41
N TRP A 49 -10.05 -1.09 -15.35
CA TRP A 49 -9.74 0.04 -14.47
C TRP A 49 -9.35 1.32 -15.22
N GLY A 50 -8.45 1.23 -16.20
CA GLY A 50 -8.00 2.41 -16.95
C GLY A 50 -9.04 3.04 -17.86
N ALA A 51 -10.15 2.35 -18.14
CA ALA A 51 -11.27 2.86 -18.93
C ALA A 51 -12.43 3.41 -18.07
N MET A 52 -12.42 3.10 -16.75
CA MET A 52 -13.52 3.49 -15.85
C MET A 52 -13.51 4.97 -15.52
N LYS A 53 -12.33 5.54 -15.30
CA LYS A 53 -12.15 6.95 -14.97
C LYS A 53 -10.93 7.51 -15.70
N LYS A 54 -10.99 8.77 -16.11
CA LYS A 54 -9.86 9.43 -16.80
C LYS A 54 -8.60 9.48 -15.96
N GLU A 55 -8.73 9.72 -14.67
CA GLU A 55 -7.63 9.73 -13.69
C GLU A 55 -7.00 8.37 -13.45
N TRP A 56 -7.67 7.28 -13.84
CA TRP A 56 -7.15 5.90 -13.76
C TRP A 56 -6.51 5.40 -15.07
N SER A 57 -6.39 6.25 -16.06
CA SER A 57 -5.88 5.88 -17.39
C SER A 57 -4.52 5.18 -17.35
N LEU A 58 -3.66 5.46 -16.35
CA LEU A 58 -2.39 4.78 -16.15
C LEU A 58 -2.56 3.28 -15.89
N CYS A 59 -3.69 2.81 -15.35
CA CYS A 59 -3.93 1.39 -15.15
C CYS A 59 -3.90 0.58 -16.46
N SER A 60 -4.22 1.21 -17.60
CA SER A 60 -4.16 0.58 -18.93
C SER A 60 -3.02 1.10 -19.80
N ASN A 61 -2.66 2.38 -19.70
CA ASN A 61 -1.73 3.05 -20.62
C ASN A 61 -0.33 3.24 -20.00
N GLY A 62 -0.16 2.95 -18.71
CA GLY A 62 1.12 3.08 -18.02
C GLY A 62 2.15 2.08 -18.55
N THR A 63 3.41 2.50 -18.54
CA THR A 63 4.54 1.67 -19.01
C THR A 63 5.38 1.09 -17.90
N MET A 64 5.17 1.55 -16.67
CA MET A 64 5.86 1.07 -15.47
C MET A 64 4.90 0.39 -14.46
N GLN A 65 3.88 -0.30 -14.97
CA GLN A 65 2.84 -0.88 -14.12
C GLN A 65 3.34 -2.04 -13.24
N SER A 66 2.72 -2.20 -12.07
CA SER A 66 2.92 -3.27 -11.09
C SER A 66 1.63 -4.09 -10.92
N PRO A 67 1.71 -5.35 -10.43
CA PRO A 67 2.93 -6.10 -10.06
C PRO A 67 3.66 -6.68 -11.29
N ILE A 68 4.92 -7.13 -11.10
CA ILE A 68 5.70 -7.83 -12.14
C ILE A 68 6.28 -9.16 -11.64
N ASP A 69 6.79 -9.98 -12.55
CA ASP A 69 7.55 -11.18 -12.21
C ASP A 69 9.03 -10.85 -11.95
N MET A 70 9.54 -11.24 -10.77
CA MET A 70 10.96 -11.14 -10.43
C MET A 70 11.73 -12.29 -11.07
N SER A 71 11.96 -12.23 -12.39
CA SER A 71 12.75 -13.24 -13.08
C SER A 71 14.23 -13.15 -12.71
N THR A 72 14.75 -14.19 -12.05
CA THR A 72 16.18 -14.22 -11.65
C THR A 72 17.15 -14.24 -12.84
N ARG A 73 16.65 -14.49 -14.05
CA ARG A 73 17.47 -14.42 -15.29
C ARG A 73 17.65 -13.00 -15.81
N LYS A 74 16.80 -12.06 -15.35
CA LYS A 74 16.79 -10.66 -15.83
C LYS A 74 17.26 -9.69 -14.75
N VAL A 75 17.62 -10.15 -13.55
CA VAL A 75 18.04 -9.25 -12.48
C VAL A 75 19.51 -8.84 -12.62
N GLU A 76 19.78 -7.58 -12.39
CA GLU A 76 21.11 -7.06 -12.19
C GLU A 76 21.54 -7.21 -10.73
N MET A 77 22.70 -7.81 -10.50
CA MET A 77 23.23 -8.06 -9.16
C MET A 77 23.90 -6.79 -8.63
N VAL A 78 23.41 -6.31 -7.49
CA VAL A 78 24.02 -5.21 -6.75
C VAL A 78 24.65 -5.77 -5.47
N PHE A 79 25.98 -5.91 -5.48
CA PHE A 79 26.72 -6.34 -4.30
C PHE A 79 26.77 -5.22 -3.27
N SER A 80 26.09 -5.41 -2.15
CA SER A 80 26.06 -4.44 -1.06
C SER A 80 26.18 -5.13 0.29
N SER A 81 27.14 -4.69 1.08
CA SER A 81 27.24 -5.05 2.50
C SER A 81 26.23 -4.30 3.36
N ARG A 82 25.67 -3.20 2.85
CA ARG A 82 24.72 -2.38 3.59
C ARG A 82 23.34 -3.03 3.58
N LYS A 83 22.72 -3.04 4.75
CA LYS A 83 21.31 -3.44 4.89
C LYS A 83 20.41 -2.29 4.44
N LEU A 84 19.20 -2.61 3.97
CA LEU A 84 18.13 -1.61 3.88
C LEU A 84 17.96 -0.96 5.25
N TYR A 85 18.20 0.33 5.32
CA TYR A 85 18.02 1.09 6.55
C TYR A 85 16.53 1.21 6.89
N ARG A 86 16.18 0.88 8.13
CA ARG A 86 14.81 0.96 8.65
C ARG A 86 14.87 1.40 10.11
N ASN A 87 14.15 2.46 10.42
CA ASN A 87 14.05 2.99 11.79
C ASN A 87 12.59 2.99 12.25
N TYR A 88 11.94 1.80 12.22
CA TYR A 88 10.57 1.68 12.69
C TYR A 88 10.48 1.75 14.21
N LYS A 89 9.35 2.22 14.71
CA LYS A 89 9.05 2.31 16.15
C LYS A 89 7.57 2.07 16.42
N PRO A 90 7.21 1.59 17.62
CA PRO A 90 5.81 1.41 18.01
C PRO A 90 5.05 2.73 17.90
N CYS A 91 3.84 2.67 17.39
CA CYS A 91 2.96 3.82 17.22
C CYS A 91 1.50 3.35 17.26
N ASN A 92 0.58 4.25 17.62
CA ASN A 92 -0.85 3.98 17.54
C ASN A 92 -1.23 3.63 16.11
N ALA A 93 -2.19 2.71 15.98
CA ALA A 93 -2.65 2.25 14.68
C ALA A 93 -4.15 1.96 14.68
N THR A 94 -4.77 2.21 13.54
CA THR A 94 -6.16 1.87 13.23
C THR A 94 -6.17 0.82 12.13
N ILE A 95 -7.01 -0.20 12.28
CA ILE A 95 -7.26 -1.19 11.24
C ILE A 95 -8.56 -0.82 10.51
N LEU A 96 -8.55 -0.95 9.19
CA LEU A 96 -9.67 -0.60 8.32
C LEU A 96 -9.97 -1.75 7.36
N ASN A 97 -11.25 -2.02 7.15
CA ASN A 97 -11.72 -2.81 6.03
C ASN A 97 -12.07 -1.85 4.88
N ARG A 98 -11.19 -1.78 3.86
CA ARG A 98 -11.40 -0.94 2.67
C ARG A 98 -12.32 -1.59 1.63
N GLY A 99 -12.88 -2.76 1.98
CA GLY A 99 -13.71 -3.56 1.10
C GLY A 99 -12.89 -4.43 0.15
N HIS A 100 -11.86 -3.90 -0.48
CA HIS A 100 -10.97 -4.64 -1.36
C HIS A 100 -9.73 -5.22 -0.66
N ASP A 101 -9.40 -4.73 0.54
CA ASP A 101 -8.35 -5.27 1.41
C ASP A 101 -8.55 -4.86 2.89
N ILE A 102 -7.74 -5.44 3.75
CA ILE A 102 -7.60 -5.02 5.15
C ILE A 102 -6.32 -4.19 5.26
N MET A 103 -6.45 -2.96 5.75
CA MET A 103 -5.35 -2.02 5.94
C MET A 103 -5.12 -1.73 7.42
N LEU A 104 -3.87 -1.71 7.85
CA LEU A 104 -3.41 -1.18 9.13
C LEU A 104 -2.72 0.15 8.90
N GLN A 105 -3.28 1.23 9.41
CA GLN A 105 -2.76 2.59 9.29
C GLN A 105 -2.13 3.04 10.61
N TRP A 106 -0.89 3.54 10.56
CA TRP A 106 -0.26 4.17 11.73
C TRP A 106 -0.59 5.66 11.79
N GLU A 107 -1.03 6.11 12.99
CA GLU A 107 -1.57 7.45 13.22
C GLU A 107 -0.52 8.49 13.63
N GLY A 108 0.76 8.18 13.47
CA GLY A 108 1.84 9.06 13.88
C GLY A 108 3.18 8.67 13.29
N ASP A 109 4.25 8.92 14.04
CA ASP A 109 5.59 8.57 13.63
C ASP A 109 5.90 7.09 13.94
N ALA A 110 5.58 6.22 13.00
CA ALA A 110 5.94 4.80 13.05
C ALA A 110 7.37 4.51 12.55
N GLY A 111 8.14 5.57 12.25
CA GLY A 111 9.49 5.47 11.70
C GLY A 111 9.52 5.49 10.17
N LEU A 112 10.69 5.19 9.61
CA LEU A 112 10.97 5.39 8.20
C LEU A 112 11.92 4.34 7.62
N ILE A 113 12.04 4.36 6.29
CA ILE A 113 13.12 3.74 5.52
C ILE A 113 13.92 4.82 4.80
N LEU A 114 15.21 4.53 4.52
CA LEU A 114 16.08 5.39 3.73
C LEU A 114 16.43 4.69 2.41
N ILE A 115 16.16 5.35 1.28
CA ILE A 115 16.50 4.87 -0.06
C ILE A 115 17.19 5.99 -0.82
N LYS A 116 18.46 5.80 -1.19
CA LYS A 116 19.26 6.82 -1.92
C LYS A 116 19.10 8.21 -1.31
N ASP A 117 19.37 8.33 0.00
CA ASP A 117 19.32 9.57 0.77
C ASP A 117 17.93 10.23 0.89
N THR A 118 16.88 9.57 0.39
CA THR A 118 15.49 10.01 0.58
C THR A 118 14.85 9.22 1.73
N GLU A 119 14.28 9.94 2.68
CA GLU A 119 13.51 9.38 3.78
C GLU A 119 12.05 9.16 3.35
N TYR A 120 11.53 7.97 3.65
CA TYR A 120 10.15 7.59 3.40
C TYR A 120 9.51 7.13 4.72
N ALA A 121 8.62 7.93 5.28
CA ALA A 121 7.89 7.64 6.51
C ALA A 121 6.86 6.52 6.30
N LEU A 122 6.83 5.54 7.21
CA LEU A 122 5.82 4.48 7.18
C LEU A 122 4.42 5.05 7.43
N LYS A 123 3.47 4.71 6.59
CA LYS A 123 2.07 5.14 6.67
C LYS A 123 1.13 4.00 7.00
N GLN A 124 1.15 2.93 6.20
CA GLN A 124 0.19 1.84 6.33
C GLN A 124 0.80 0.50 5.88
N ALA A 125 0.12 -0.58 6.24
CA ALA A 125 0.35 -1.91 5.70
C ALA A 125 -0.99 -2.57 5.35
N HIS A 126 -1.03 -3.33 4.24
CA HIS A 126 -2.20 -4.07 3.80
C HIS A 126 -1.81 -5.40 3.18
N TRP A 127 -2.79 -6.26 2.93
CA TRP A 127 -2.55 -7.64 2.50
C TRP A 127 -3.30 -7.98 1.22
N HIS A 128 -2.60 -8.73 0.36
CA HIS A 128 -3.15 -9.35 -0.83
C HIS A 128 -3.10 -10.87 -0.71
N SER A 129 -4.14 -11.54 -1.17
CA SER A 129 -4.23 -12.99 -1.27
C SER A 129 -4.92 -13.37 -2.58
N PRO A 130 -4.21 -14.10 -3.49
CA PRO A 130 -2.80 -14.52 -3.40
C PRO A 130 -1.81 -13.34 -3.53
N SER A 131 -0.49 -13.63 -3.61
CA SER A 131 0.52 -12.58 -3.82
C SER A 131 0.30 -11.89 -5.16
N GLU A 132 0.64 -10.61 -5.23
CA GLU A 132 0.61 -9.84 -6.46
C GLU A 132 1.88 -10.08 -7.29
N HIS A 133 3.07 -9.95 -6.66
CA HIS A 133 4.33 -10.31 -7.32
C HIS A 133 4.55 -11.81 -7.40
N THR A 134 5.33 -12.21 -8.42
CA THR A 134 5.82 -13.58 -8.57
C THR A 134 7.36 -13.60 -8.60
N ILE A 135 7.96 -14.76 -8.32
CA ILE A 135 9.40 -14.97 -8.48
C ILE A 135 9.59 -16.17 -9.40
N ASN A 136 10.17 -15.96 -10.57
CA ASN A 136 10.31 -16.96 -11.64
C ASN A 136 8.96 -17.62 -12.00
N GLY A 137 7.92 -16.83 -12.14
CA GLY A 137 6.56 -17.26 -12.43
C GLY A 137 5.81 -17.91 -11.28
N ARG A 138 6.47 -18.14 -10.13
CA ARG A 138 5.83 -18.72 -8.96
C ARG A 138 5.06 -17.65 -8.18
N ARG A 139 3.75 -17.85 -8.02
CA ARG A 139 2.88 -17.06 -7.14
C ARG A 139 2.89 -17.65 -5.72
N TYR A 140 2.75 -16.80 -4.73
CA TYR A 140 2.71 -17.14 -3.32
C TYR A 140 1.29 -16.99 -2.76
N GLU A 141 1.04 -17.47 -1.54
CA GLU A 141 -0.32 -17.52 -0.98
C GLU A 141 -0.80 -16.16 -0.48
N MET A 142 0.13 -15.30 -0.08
CA MET A 142 -0.18 -13.98 0.44
C MET A 142 1.01 -13.04 0.21
N GLU A 143 0.72 -11.75 0.10
CA GLU A 143 1.71 -10.67 0.06
C GLU A 143 1.27 -9.54 0.98
N LEU A 144 2.19 -9.07 1.81
CA LEU A 144 2.03 -7.86 2.64
C LEU A 144 2.74 -6.71 1.96
N HIS A 145 2.09 -5.57 1.84
CA HIS A 145 2.69 -4.30 1.44
C HIS A 145 2.82 -3.37 2.64
N MET A 146 3.98 -2.73 2.79
CA MET A 146 4.22 -1.62 3.72
C MET A 146 4.45 -0.37 2.90
N VAL A 147 3.53 0.57 2.94
CA VAL A 147 3.55 1.80 2.14
C VAL A 147 4.18 2.94 2.93
N HIS A 148 5.10 3.63 2.28
CA HIS A 148 5.85 4.75 2.84
C HIS A 148 5.76 5.96 1.92
N LEU A 149 5.75 7.14 2.50
CA LEU A 149 5.74 8.42 1.77
C LEU A 149 6.92 9.28 2.20
N SER A 150 7.55 9.92 1.23
CA SER A 150 8.53 10.98 1.47
C SER A 150 7.84 12.34 1.70
N SER A 151 8.61 13.33 2.12
CA SER A 151 8.11 14.70 2.32
C SER A 151 7.59 15.37 1.04
N ASP A 152 8.07 14.92 -0.12
CA ASP A 152 7.64 15.37 -1.45
C ASP A 152 6.65 14.39 -2.12
N ASN A 153 5.95 13.57 -1.31
CA ASN A 153 4.91 12.62 -1.72
C ASN A 153 5.36 11.51 -2.69
N LYS A 154 6.65 11.20 -2.76
CA LYS A 154 7.12 9.99 -3.45
C LYS A 154 6.76 8.77 -2.64
N ILE A 155 6.42 7.69 -3.34
CA ILE A 155 5.95 6.45 -2.73
C ILE A 155 7.07 5.40 -2.76
N ALA A 156 7.28 4.71 -1.64
CA ALA A 156 8.09 3.51 -1.58
C ALA A 156 7.32 2.39 -0.87
N VAL A 157 7.31 1.20 -1.48
CA VAL A 157 6.61 0.04 -0.92
C VAL A 157 7.60 -1.09 -0.64
N ILE A 158 7.49 -1.67 0.56
CA ILE A 158 8.16 -2.93 0.88
C ILE A 158 7.13 -4.05 0.78
N ALA A 159 7.45 -5.09 0.00
CA ALA A 159 6.63 -6.29 -0.13
C ALA A 159 7.27 -7.49 0.58
N VAL A 160 6.43 -8.28 1.27
CA VAL A 160 6.82 -9.53 1.92
C VAL A 160 5.89 -10.64 1.42
N LEU A 161 6.48 -11.70 0.85
CA LEU A 161 5.76 -12.84 0.30
C LEU A 161 5.64 -13.98 1.31
N TYR A 162 4.53 -14.71 1.26
CA TYR A 162 4.23 -15.78 2.21
C TYR A 162 3.82 -17.08 1.51
N ASN A 163 4.34 -18.20 2.04
CA ASN A 163 3.81 -19.55 1.78
C ASN A 163 2.92 -19.99 2.93
N ILE A 164 2.04 -20.97 2.67
CA ILE A 164 1.35 -21.66 3.76
C ILE A 164 2.37 -22.36 4.67
N GLY A 165 2.15 -22.24 5.97
CA GLY A 165 3.00 -22.85 7.00
C GLY A 165 2.59 -22.45 8.42
N LYS A 166 3.56 -22.15 9.27
CA LYS A 166 3.32 -21.67 10.63
C LYS A 166 2.62 -20.30 10.58
N PRO A 167 1.69 -20.01 11.51
CA PRO A 167 1.03 -18.72 11.60
C PRO A 167 2.03 -17.56 11.65
N ASP A 168 1.70 -16.47 10.97
CA ASP A 168 2.44 -15.22 11.10
C ASP A 168 2.06 -14.55 12.43
N HIS A 169 3.08 -14.24 13.23
CA HIS A 169 2.87 -13.70 14.58
C HIS A 169 2.27 -12.29 14.54
N PHE A 170 2.67 -11.47 13.58
CA PHE A 170 2.14 -10.10 13.46
C PHE A 170 0.66 -10.13 13.11
N LEU A 171 0.29 -10.93 12.10
CA LEU A 171 -1.11 -11.08 11.70
C LEU A 171 -1.97 -11.72 12.80
N SER A 172 -1.40 -12.63 13.61
CA SER A 172 -2.13 -13.22 14.76
C SER A 172 -2.57 -12.18 15.78
N LYS A 173 -1.82 -11.08 15.97
CA LYS A 173 -2.20 -9.99 16.88
C LYS A 173 -3.41 -9.21 16.38
N LEU A 174 -3.61 -9.16 15.08
CA LEU A 174 -4.71 -8.43 14.44
C LEU A 174 -5.95 -9.31 14.21
N ALA A 175 -5.86 -10.62 14.44
CA ALA A 175 -6.89 -11.58 14.07
C ALA A 175 -8.27 -11.27 14.68
N VAL A 176 -8.32 -10.83 15.94
CA VAL A 176 -9.59 -10.47 16.61
C VAL A 176 -10.22 -9.25 15.96
N ASN A 177 -9.41 -8.21 15.67
CA ASN A 177 -9.90 -7.01 14.99
C ASN A 177 -10.40 -7.34 13.58
N ILE A 178 -9.64 -8.13 12.81
CA ILE A 178 -10.02 -8.54 11.46
C ILE A 178 -11.32 -9.36 11.48
N SER A 179 -11.43 -10.31 12.44
CA SER A 179 -12.63 -11.14 12.57
C SER A 179 -13.89 -10.31 12.87
N SER A 180 -13.76 -9.22 13.63
CA SER A 180 -14.90 -8.33 13.90
C SER A 180 -15.32 -7.48 12.69
N MET A 181 -14.51 -7.47 11.62
CA MET A 181 -14.78 -6.69 10.40
C MET A 181 -15.41 -7.53 9.27
N ILE A 182 -15.57 -8.84 9.47
CA ILE A 182 -16.29 -9.71 8.52
C ILE A 182 -17.70 -9.14 8.33
N ASP A 183 -18.14 -8.99 7.09
CA ASP A 183 -19.43 -8.39 6.69
C ASP A 183 -19.63 -6.93 7.15
N GLN A 184 -18.58 -6.27 7.63
CA GLN A 184 -18.62 -4.89 8.11
C GLN A 184 -17.81 -3.97 7.20
N LYS A 185 -18.33 -3.68 6.02
CA LYS A 185 -17.69 -2.81 5.02
C LYS A 185 -17.47 -1.39 5.57
N GLY A 186 -16.29 -0.84 5.30
CA GLY A 186 -15.91 0.49 5.79
C GLY A 186 -15.70 0.56 7.31
N MET A 187 -15.76 -0.58 8.01
CA MET A 187 -15.47 -0.60 9.44
C MET A 187 -14.01 -0.30 9.70
N HIS A 188 -13.78 0.55 10.68
CA HIS A 188 -12.46 0.82 11.25
C HIS A 188 -12.47 0.55 12.75
N GLY A 189 -11.34 0.07 13.26
CA GLY A 189 -11.16 -0.26 14.67
C GLY A 189 -9.79 0.18 15.18
N HIS A 190 -9.78 0.72 16.39
CA HIS A 190 -8.53 1.11 17.03
C HIS A 190 -7.74 -0.14 17.45
N SER A 191 -6.48 -0.27 17.00
CA SER A 191 -5.65 -1.45 17.28
C SER A 191 -4.62 -1.20 18.40
N GLY A 192 -4.63 0.01 18.99
CA GLY A 192 -3.67 0.41 20.01
C GLY A 192 -2.25 0.58 19.44
N ILE A 193 -1.25 0.39 20.29
CA ILE A 193 0.16 0.55 19.89
C ILE A 193 0.63 -0.70 19.15
N ILE A 194 0.92 -0.55 17.88
CA ILE A 194 1.43 -1.62 17.01
C ILE A 194 2.89 -1.31 16.61
N ASN A 195 3.76 -2.32 16.78
CA ASN A 195 5.18 -2.20 16.46
C ASN A 195 5.49 -2.76 15.06
N PRO A 196 5.82 -1.92 14.06
CA PRO A 196 6.11 -2.39 12.70
C PRO A 196 7.36 -3.28 12.61
N ARG A 197 8.25 -3.28 13.61
CA ARG A 197 9.43 -4.16 13.66
C ARG A 197 9.05 -5.64 13.76
N GLU A 198 7.82 -5.94 14.14
CA GLU A 198 7.33 -7.31 14.24
C GLU A 198 7.03 -7.92 12.87
N ILE A 199 6.83 -7.10 11.85
CA ILE A 199 6.81 -7.55 10.47
C ILE A 199 8.22 -7.97 10.08
N LYS A 200 8.45 -9.29 10.04
CA LYS A 200 9.77 -9.87 9.79
C LYS A 200 10.05 -9.95 8.31
N MET A 201 11.08 -9.27 7.85
CA MET A 201 11.53 -9.26 6.46
C MET A 201 13.06 -9.33 6.36
N SER A 202 13.59 -9.71 5.19
CA SER A 202 15.02 -9.59 4.93
C SER A 202 15.39 -8.14 4.62
N SER A 203 16.44 -7.65 5.29
CA SER A 203 17.01 -6.34 4.97
C SER A 203 18.30 -6.41 4.14
N ARG A 204 18.81 -7.64 3.89
CA ARG A 204 20.08 -7.86 3.19
C ARG A 204 19.91 -8.40 1.77
N ARG A 205 18.81 -9.14 1.51
CA ARG A 205 18.51 -9.72 0.20
C ARG A 205 17.12 -9.32 -0.21
N TYR A 206 17.03 -8.50 -1.26
CA TYR A 206 15.76 -8.00 -1.78
C TYR A 206 15.89 -7.60 -3.24
N TYR A 207 14.79 -7.66 -3.96
CA TYR A 207 14.67 -7.08 -5.29
C TYR A 207 14.24 -5.62 -5.16
N ARG A 208 14.65 -4.79 -6.12
CA ARG A 208 14.21 -3.41 -6.24
C ARG A 208 13.95 -3.06 -7.70
N TYR A 209 12.84 -2.38 -7.94
CA TYR A 209 12.49 -1.85 -9.25
C TYR A 209 11.61 -0.60 -9.08
N ILE A 210 11.42 0.15 -10.17
CA ILE A 210 10.46 1.26 -10.22
C ILE A 210 9.20 0.76 -10.91
N GLY A 211 8.07 0.92 -10.23
CA GLY A 211 6.77 0.45 -10.68
C GLY A 211 5.65 1.42 -10.40
N SER A 212 4.47 0.87 -10.10
CA SER A 212 3.25 1.64 -9.81
C SER A 212 2.55 1.15 -8.55
N LEU A 213 1.52 1.87 -8.11
CA LEU A 213 0.46 1.29 -7.28
C LEU A 213 -0.21 0.14 -8.03
N THR A 214 -0.66 -0.87 -7.31
CA THR A 214 -1.32 -2.06 -7.86
C THR A 214 -2.84 -1.96 -7.88
N VAL A 215 -3.37 -0.87 -7.35
CA VAL A 215 -4.79 -0.48 -7.39
C VAL A 215 -4.95 0.88 -8.06
N PRO A 216 -6.15 1.23 -8.54
CA PRO A 216 -6.41 2.57 -9.06
C PRO A 216 -5.97 3.67 -8.05
N PRO A 217 -5.38 4.75 -8.52
CA PRO A 217 -5.23 5.18 -9.91
C PRO A 217 -3.99 4.62 -10.63
N CYS A 218 -3.31 3.61 -10.12
CA CYS A 218 -2.14 2.95 -10.70
C CYS A 218 -0.96 3.91 -10.93
N THR A 219 -0.79 4.88 -10.03
CA THR A 219 0.25 5.91 -10.09
C THR A 219 1.63 5.30 -10.22
N GLU A 220 2.40 5.73 -11.20
CA GLU A 220 3.77 5.24 -11.47
C GLU A 220 4.83 5.95 -10.60
N ASN A 221 6.09 5.57 -10.76
CA ASN A 221 7.25 6.02 -10.00
C ASN A 221 7.29 5.55 -8.54
N VAL A 222 6.64 4.43 -8.23
CA VAL A 222 6.70 3.77 -6.94
C VAL A 222 7.99 2.96 -6.83
N VAL A 223 8.76 3.19 -5.76
CA VAL A 223 9.98 2.41 -5.47
C VAL A 223 9.61 1.12 -4.75
N TRP A 224 9.62 0.01 -5.46
CA TRP A 224 9.35 -1.31 -4.90
C TRP A 224 10.60 -1.95 -4.30
N THR A 225 10.45 -2.55 -3.11
CA THR A 225 11.46 -3.38 -2.46
C THR A 225 10.83 -4.69 -2.02
N ILE A 226 11.10 -5.78 -2.74
CA ILE A 226 10.52 -7.11 -2.46
C ILE A 226 11.50 -7.95 -1.67
N SER A 227 11.13 -8.36 -0.46
CA SER A 227 11.94 -9.23 0.40
C SER A 227 12.21 -10.57 -0.28
N ARG A 228 13.49 -10.97 -0.41
CA ARG A 228 13.84 -12.30 -0.94
C ARG A 228 13.47 -13.42 0.03
N LYS A 229 13.35 -13.12 1.32
CA LYS A 229 12.98 -14.11 2.34
C LYS A 229 11.46 -14.28 2.33
N ILE A 230 11.03 -15.45 1.86
CA ILE A 230 9.64 -15.86 1.94
C ILE A 230 9.31 -16.20 3.40
N ARG A 231 8.16 -15.71 3.88
CA ARG A 231 7.63 -15.95 5.22
C ARG A 231 6.58 -17.06 5.19
N THR A 232 5.98 -17.34 6.34
CA THR A 232 4.88 -18.29 6.45
C THR A 232 3.66 -17.64 7.07
N VAL A 233 2.49 -18.09 6.64
CA VAL A 233 1.16 -17.71 7.13
C VAL A 233 0.32 -18.98 7.23
N SER A 234 -0.60 -19.08 8.21
CA SER A 234 -1.48 -20.24 8.27
C SER A 234 -2.63 -20.14 7.26
N LYS A 235 -3.23 -21.29 6.93
CA LYS A 235 -4.43 -21.32 6.06
C LYS A 235 -5.58 -20.51 6.67
N ASP A 236 -5.74 -20.59 7.99
CA ASP A 236 -6.80 -19.88 8.70
C ASP A 236 -6.62 -18.36 8.64
N GLN A 237 -5.36 -17.88 8.72
CA GLN A 237 -5.08 -16.45 8.58
C GLN A 237 -5.36 -15.93 7.17
N VAL A 238 -5.01 -16.71 6.13
CA VAL A 238 -5.35 -16.36 4.74
C VAL A 238 -6.86 -16.37 4.55
N LYS A 239 -7.54 -17.40 5.08
CA LYS A 239 -9.00 -17.50 5.03
C LYS A 239 -9.66 -16.29 5.70
N LEU A 240 -9.20 -15.92 6.90
CA LEU A 240 -9.72 -14.77 7.65
C LEU A 240 -9.63 -13.46 6.84
N LEU A 241 -8.49 -13.19 6.19
CA LEU A 241 -8.32 -12.00 5.35
C LEU A 241 -9.27 -12.00 4.15
N ARG A 242 -9.50 -13.17 3.52
CA ARG A 242 -10.43 -13.30 2.39
C ARG A 242 -11.88 -13.10 2.81
N GLU A 243 -12.27 -13.66 3.96
CA GLU A 243 -13.64 -13.54 4.48
C GLU A 243 -13.95 -12.12 4.99
N ALA A 244 -12.92 -11.35 5.35
CA ALA A 244 -13.10 -10.00 5.85
C ALA A 244 -13.38 -8.96 4.75
N VAL A 245 -13.03 -9.24 3.49
CA VAL A 245 -13.26 -8.34 2.36
C VAL A 245 -14.58 -8.67 1.66
N HIS A 246 -15.06 -7.77 0.77
CA HIS A 246 -16.29 -8.01 0.03
C HIS A 246 -16.15 -9.08 -1.08
N ASP A 247 -17.27 -9.53 -1.63
CA ASP A 247 -17.32 -10.43 -2.78
C ASP A 247 -16.47 -9.86 -3.95
N TYR A 248 -15.76 -10.75 -4.65
CA TYR A 248 -14.80 -10.47 -5.72
C TYR A 248 -13.48 -9.85 -5.29
N ALA A 249 -13.26 -9.63 -3.98
CA ALA A 249 -11.98 -9.19 -3.42
C ALA A 249 -11.25 -10.28 -2.61
N GLU A 250 -11.80 -11.47 -2.47
CA GLU A 250 -11.16 -12.62 -1.80
C GLU A 250 -9.86 -13.03 -2.51
N ASN A 251 -9.75 -12.70 -3.81
CA ASN A 251 -8.54 -12.84 -4.62
C ASN A 251 -8.12 -11.47 -5.13
N ASN A 252 -7.70 -10.60 -4.22
CA ASN A 252 -7.39 -9.20 -4.46
C ASN A 252 -5.98 -8.96 -5.03
N ALA A 253 -5.55 -9.81 -5.95
CA ALA A 253 -4.28 -9.67 -6.63
C ALA A 253 -4.48 -9.21 -8.08
N ARG A 254 -3.94 -8.03 -8.42
CA ARG A 254 -3.88 -7.55 -9.80
C ARG A 254 -3.08 -8.55 -10.66
N PRO A 255 -3.48 -8.81 -11.92
CA PRO A 255 -2.67 -9.59 -12.85
C PRO A 255 -1.24 -9.03 -13.03
N ILE A 256 -0.29 -9.94 -13.28
CA ILE A 256 1.10 -9.55 -13.61
C ILE A 256 1.09 -8.63 -14.84
N GLN A 257 1.85 -7.54 -14.72
CA GLN A 257 2.06 -6.56 -15.77
C GLN A 257 3.38 -6.82 -16.51
N PRO A 258 3.50 -6.40 -17.76
CA PRO A 258 4.76 -6.49 -18.50
C PRO A 258 5.88 -5.74 -17.78
N ASP A 259 7.07 -6.34 -17.71
CA ASP A 259 8.24 -5.69 -17.14
C ASP A 259 8.77 -4.54 -18.01
N ASN A 260 8.43 -4.54 -19.30
CA ASN A 260 8.84 -3.54 -20.29
C ASN A 260 10.34 -3.25 -20.26
N GLN A 261 11.15 -4.29 -20.01
CA GLN A 261 12.62 -4.23 -19.92
C GLN A 261 13.14 -3.30 -18.81
N ARG A 262 12.35 -3.09 -17.76
CA ARG A 262 12.79 -2.30 -16.61
C ARG A 262 13.91 -3.01 -15.87
N ASP A 263 14.85 -2.21 -15.34
CA ASP A 263 15.90 -2.71 -14.46
C ASP A 263 15.30 -3.29 -13.18
N ILE A 264 15.59 -4.56 -12.92
CA ILE A 264 15.27 -5.23 -11.66
C ILE A 264 16.58 -5.51 -10.96
N LEU A 265 16.86 -4.76 -9.90
CA LEU A 265 18.07 -4.88 -9.11
C LEU A 265 17.89 -5.93 -8.02
N PHE A 266 18.85 -6.84 -7.86
CA PHE A 266 18.90 -7.73 -6.73
C PHE A 266 20.05 -7.36 -5.79
N TYR A 267 19.69 -6.86 -4.63
CA TYR A 267 20.64 -6.53 -3.58
C TYR A 267 20.98 -7.78 -2.75
N GLY A 268 22.27 -8.03 -2.59
CA GLY A 268 22.77 -9.13 -1.80
C GLY A 268 24.22 -8.91 -1.32
N PRO A 269 24.68 -9.67 -0.28
CA PRO A 269 26.08 -9.66 0.06
C PRO A 269 26.89 -10.22 -1.11
N GLY A 270 28.07 -9.65 -1.40
CA GLY A 270 29.01 -10.23 -2.34
C GLY A 270 29.39 -11.64 -1.92
N SER A 271 29.69 -12.50 -2.89
CA SER A 271 30.38 -13.76 -2.61
C SER A 271 31.73 -13.44 -1.99
N ARG A 272 32.00 -13.98 -0.80
CA ARG A 272 33.34 -14.03 -0.23
C ARG A 272 34.16 -15.03 -1.00
#